data_15d3567b6941c952149c535fe601373d
#
_entry.id   15d3567b6941c952149c535fe601373d
#
_cell.length_a   1.000
_cell.length_b   1.000
_cell.length_c   1.000
_cell.angle_alpha   90.00
_cell.angle_beta   90.00
_cell.angle_gamma   90.00
#
_symmetry.space_group_name_H-M   'P 1'
#
loop_
_entity.id
_entity.type
_entity.pdbx_description
1 polymer ?
#
loop_
_entity_poly.entity_id
_entity_poly.type
_entity_poly.pdbx_seq_one_letter_code
_entity_poly.pdbx_strand_id
1 'polypeptide(L)'
;MESLTQRQVFVLGTGPVAQSSAAAFADLGFDAYVGTLDEELPQWARPEITVVCDGQVATTQQLEKFVAETGTYLVPSLDACSITRTREGIRRTAAEELGLPTMAYEFANSVGELAGCAEAVGYPCVVKPSISAGGRGHTVVHGPDDLDAAWQRARETNPEGAVAVERYVDFDYEVTIITARSVDPETGELATWFCEPIGTRHEAGRLVEAWQPAPLSEAAMDNARSIAARITGRIGAQGVYSIELFVDGDEVYFSDVNPRPSPDGMVTLATQRIDQFDLHARAVAGLPIDVTLMTPGAACYVAGKAHSGEALARALTVEETTIHVLEETTVVRSTAEDVQQARVQAERAAHFLS
;
A
#
# COMPACT_ATOMS: atom_id res chain seq x y z
N MET A 1 -10.21 -8.89 29.57
CA MET A 1 -9.99 -7.88 28.54
C MET A 1 -10.09 -6.52 29.20
N GLU A 2 -9.02 -5.77 29.27
CA GLU A 2 -9.07 -4.39 29.73
C GLU A 2 -9.91 -3.56 28.78
N SER A 3 -10.58 -2.51 29.29
CA SER A 3 -11.39 -1.61 28.48
C SER A 3 -10.56 -0.96 27.38
N LEU A 4 -10.98 -1.01 26.11
CA LEU A 4 -10.36 -0.27 25.02
C LEU A 4 -10.60 1.24 25.16
N THR A 5 -11.65 1.63 25.89
CA THR A 5 -11.99 3.01 26.20
C THR A 5 -10.92 3.60 27.14
N GLN A 6 -10.29 4.68 26.73
CA GLN A 6 -9.18 5.42 27.35
C GLN A 6 -7.77 5.02 26.87
N ARG A 7 -7.61 3.95 26.07
CA ARG A 7 -6.31 3.69 25.44
C ARG A 7 -6.06 4.69 24.32
N GLN A 8 -4.89 5.28 24.29
CA GLN A 8 -4.54 6.31 23.32
C GLN A 8 -3.81 5.71 22.10
N VAL A 9 -4.24 6.12 20.91
CA VAL A 9 -3.60 5.79 19.64
C VAL A 9 -3.09 7.04 18.97
N PHE A 10 -1.80 7.13 18.74
CA PHE A 10 -1.20 8.16 17.92
C PHE A 10 -1.06 7.67 16.48
N VAL A 11 -1.76 8.33 15.57
CA VAL A 11 -1.67 8.08 14.13
C VAL A 11 -0.64 9.03 13.53
N LEU A 12 0.54 8.48 13.25
CA LEU A 12 1.68 9.22 12.71
C LEU A 12 1.53 9.35 11.20
N GLY A 13 1.19 10.56 10.76
CA GLY A 13 0.93 10.89 9.37
C GLY A 13 0.17 12.19 9.23
N THR A 14 -0.19 12.52 8.01
CA THR A 14 -0.99 13.70 7.65
C THR A 14 -2.09 13.33 6.67
N GLY A 15 -3.02 14.26 6.49
CA GLY A 15 -4.04 14.17 5.46
C GLY A 15 -5.13 13.12 5.68
N PRO A 16 -5.93 12.84 4.63
CA PRO A 16 -7.15 12.03 4.74
C PRO A 16 -6.91 10.56 5.14
N VAL A 17 -5.79 9.96 4.72
CA VAL A 17 -5.47 8.55 5.07
C VAL A 17 -5.23 8.42 6.57
N ALA A 18 -4.47 9.34 7.17
CA ALA A 18 -4.24 9.35 8.61
C ALA A 18 -5.54 9.64 9.39
N GLN A 19 -6.39 10.54 8.87
CA GLN A 19 -7.70 10.83 9.45
C GLN A 19 -8.63 9.62 9.39
N SER A 20 -8.69 8.89 8.25
CA SER A 20 -9.48 7.67 8.13
C SER A 20 -8.98 6.58 9.08
N SER A 21 -7.66 6.43 9.23
CA SER A 21 -7.09 5.51 10.22
C SER A 21 -7.47 5.89 11.65
N ALA A 22 -7.37 7.17 12.01
CA ALA A 22 -7.76 7.64 13.36
C ALA A 22 -9.26 7.43 13.62
N ALA A 23 -10.12 7.68 12.62
CA ALA A 23 -11.57 7.43 12.72
C ALA A 23 -11.87 5.95 13.01
N ALA A 24 -11.21 5.02 12.30
CA ALA A 24 -11.40 3.59 12.52
C ALA A 24 -11.02 3.14 13.95
N PHE A 25 -9.97 3.72 14.54
CA PHE A 25 -9.64 3.48 15.95
C PHE A 25 -10.67 4.13 16.89
N ALA A 26 -11.11 5.33 16.59
CA ALA A 26 -12.10 6.04 17.39
C ALA A 26 -13.46 5.30 17.42
N ASP A 27 -13.88 4.68 16.31
CA ASP A 27 -15.07 3.87 16.22
C ASP A 27 -15.01 2.61 17.11
N LEU A 28 -13.80 2.13 17.43
CA LEU A 28 -13.56 1.07 18.41
C LEU A 28 -13.45 1.58 19.85
N GLY A 29 -13.57 2.89 20.07
CA GLY A 29 -13.53 3.51 21.40
C GLY A 29 -12.15 3.94 21.89
N PHE A 30 -11.12 3.95 21.01
CA PHE A 30 -9.82 4.50 21.35
C PHE A 30 -9.85 6.05 21.33
N ASP A 31 -9.00 6.67 22.15
CA ASP A 31 -8.70 8.09 22.04
C ASP A 31 -7.60 8.27 20.97
N ALA A 32 -8.04 8.47 19.72
CA ALA A 32 -7.17 8.52 18.56
C ALA A 32 -6.89 9.96 18.12
N TYR A 33 -5.62 10.28 17.87
CA TYR A 33 -5.19 11.59 17.39
C TYR A 33 -4.11 11.47 16.30
N VAL A 34 -4.12 12.45 15.39
CA VAL A 34 -3.22 12.50 14.22
C VAL A 34 -2.15 13.55 14.45
N GLY A 35 -0.93 13.30 14.00
CA GLY A 35 0.16 14.27 14.05
C GLY A 35 1.44 13.78 13.40
N THR A 36 2.50 14.57 13.52
CA THR A 36 3.85 14.27 13.03
C THR A 36 4.86 14.31 14.18
N LEU A 37 6.08 13.81 13.94
CA LEU A 37 7.15 13.88 14.94
C LEU A 37 7.86 15.25 14.98
N ASP A 38 7.56 16.14 14.04
CA ASP A 38 8.09 17.51 14.03
C ASP A 38 7.36 18.43 15.01
N GLU A 39 6.19 18.01 15.47
CA GLU A 39 5.38 18.71 16.47
C GLU A 39 5.54 18.04 17.83
N GLU A 40 5.63 18.87 18.91
CA GLU A 40 5.60 18.33 20.27
C GLU A 40 4.24 17.69 20.55
N LEU A 41 4.27 16.46 21.08
CA LEU A 41 3.04 15.84 21.55
C LEU A 41 2.34 16.71 22.61
N PRO A 42 1.01 16.83 22.55
CA PRO A 42 0.26 17.50 23.60
C PRO A 42 0.62 16.95 25.00
N GLN A 43 0.66 17.78 26.01
CA GLN A 43 1.05 17.37 27.38
C GLN A 43 0.19 16.24 27.96
N TRP A 44 -1.02 16.09 27.48
CA TRP A 44 -1.96 15.01 27.85
C TRP A 44 -1.73 13.71 27.10
N ALA A 45 -1.00 13.74 25.97
CA ALA A 45 -0.80 12.58 25.12
C ALA A 45 0.16 11.56 25.76
N ARG A 46 -0.29 10.34 25.82
CA ARG A 46 0.49 9.18 26.29
C ARG A 46 0.13 7.97 25.40
N PRO A 47 0.59 7.96 24.12
CA PRO A 47 0.18 6.93 23.19
C PRO A 47 0.67 5.55 23.64
N GLU A 48 -0.27 4.65 23.86
CA GLU A 48 0.05 3.24 24.07
C GLU A 48 0.39 2.56 22.75
N ILE A 49 -0.26 3.02 21.68
CA ILE A 49 -0.06 2.53 20.32
C ILE A 49 0.27 3.71 19.41
N THR A 50 1.27 3.54 18.57
CA THR A 50 1.57 4.48 17.47
C THR A 50 1.48 3.75 16.15
N VAL A 51 0.63 4.24 15.25
CA VAL A 51 0.40 3.68 13.92
C VAL A 51 1.01 4.59 12.87
N VAL A 52 1.93 4.05 12.07
CA VAL A 52 2.60 4.80 10.99
C VAL A 52 1.80 4.67 9.71
N CYS A 53 1.13 5.74 9.29
CA CYS A 53 0.28 5.75 8.08
C CYS A 53 1.03 6.08 6.79
N ASP A 54 2.23 6.68 6.89
CA ASP A 54 3.08 6.99 5.75
C ASP A 54 4.52 6.55 6.04
N GLY A 55 5.09 5.73 5.14
CA GLY A 55 6.46 5.22 5.28
C GLY A 55 7.55 6.28 5.17
N GLN A 56 7.22 7.49 4.76
CA GLN A 56 8.16 8.60 4.61
C GLN A 56 7.98 9.68 5.68
N VAL A 57 6.96 9.59 6.52
CA VAL A 57 6.64 10.60 7.54
C VAL A 57 7.74 10.75 8.60
N ALA A 58 8.54 9.71 8.82
CA ALA A 58 9.66 9.74 9.74
C ALA A 58 10.78 8.79 9.31
N THR A 59 12.02 9.11 9.65
CA THR A 59 13.16 8.19 9.49
C THR A 59 13.11 7.09 10.55
N THR A 60 13.76 5.96 10.27
CA THR A 60 13.88 4.87 11.28
C THR A 60 14.48 5.38 12.58
N GLN A 61 15.50 6.24 12.53
CA GLN A 61 16.13 6.83 13.72
C GLN A 61 15.17 7.71 14.52
N GLN A 62 14.31 8.50 13.85
CA GLN A 62 13.29 9.29 14.53
C GLN A 62 12.25 8.39 15.21
N LEU A 63 11.84 7.30 14.55
CA LEU A 63 10.92 6.31 15.15
C LEU A 63 11.55 5.59 16.35
N GLU A 64 12.81 5.17 16.24
CA GLU A 64 13.56 4.55 17.36
C GLU A 64 13.60 5.47 18.58
N LYS A 65 13.97 6.75 18.37
CA LYS A 65 14.00 7.75 19.42
C LYS A 65 12.61 7.94 20.05
N PHE A 66 11.58 8.08 19.22
CA PHE A 66 10.22 8.28 19.69
C PHE A 66 9.70 7.11 20.52
N VAL A 67 9.95 5.88 20.07
CA VAL A 67 9.60 4.65 20.83
C VAL A 67 10.35 4.58 22.15
N ALA A 68 11.65 4.92 22.17
CA ALA A 68 12.45 4.93 23.39
C ALA A 68 11.96 5.97 24.41
N GLU A 69 11.48 7.13 23.96
CA GLU A 69 10.98 8.22 24.82
C GLU A 69 9.56 7.97 25.34
N THR A 70 8.69 7.35 24.54
CA THR A 70 7.26 7.18 24.86
C THR A 70 6.91 5.79 25.40
N GLY A 71 7.68 4.76 25.05
CA GLY A 71 7.36 3.35 25.34
C GLY A 71 6.17 2.81 24.53
N THR A 72 5.74 3.53 23.49
CA THR A 72 4.58 3.16 22.63
C THR A 72 4.81 1.86 21.89
N TYR A 73 3.75 1.08 21.66
CA TYR A 73 3.76 -0.04 20.73
C TYR A 73 3.65 0.48 19.30
N LEU A 74 4.72 0.35 18.52
CA LEU A 74 4.79 0.86 17.14
C LEU A 74 4.25 -0.15 16.14
N VAL A 75 3.35 0.29 15.26
CA VAL A 75 2.78 -0.48 14.15
C VAL A 75 2.94 0.31 12.83
N PRO A 76 3.60 -0.25 11.81
CA PRO A 76 4.37 -1.50 11.85
C PRO A 76 5.60 -1.39 12.76
N SER A 77 6.21 -2.53 13.10
CA SER A 77 7.40 -2.55 13.95
C SER A 77 8.57 -1.75 13.35
N LEU A 78 9.54 -1.37 14.17
CA LEU A 78 10.77 -0.69 13.72
C LEU A 78 11.49 -1.49 12.62
N ASP A 79 11.57 -2.81 12.76
CA ASP A 79 12.17 -3.70 11.77
C ASP A 79 11.39 -3.65 10.45
N ALA A 80 10.07 -3.75 10.49
CA ALA A 80 9.21 -3.62 9.32
C ALA A 80 9.34 -2.23 8.65
N CYS A 81 9.35 -1.15 9.44
CA CYS A 81 9.59 0.20 8.93
C CYS A 81 10.94 0.32 8.21
N SER A 82 11.99 -0.28 8.78
CA SER A 82 13.34 -0.26 8.21
C SER A 82 13.41 -1.03 6.89
N ILE A 83 12.90 -2.27 6.86
CA ILE A 83 12.91 -3.15 5.69
C ILE A 83 12.11 -2.54 4.53
N THR A 84 10.91 -2.03 4.82
CA THR A 84 10.00 -1.53 3.78
C THR A 84 10.24 -0.08 3.38
N ARG A 85 11.21 0.60 4.03
CA ARG A 85 11.55 1.99 3.70
C ARG A 85 12.19 2.14 2.33
N THR A 86 12.98 1.16 1.91
CA THR A 86 13.71 1.19 0.64
C THR A 86 13.38 -0.02 -0.22
N ARG A 87 13.40 0.16 -1.54
CA ARG A 87 13.23 -0.95 -2.49
C ARG A 87 14.29 -2.02 -2.30
N GLU A 88 15.53 -1.63 -1.96
CA GLU A 88 16.60 -2.59 -1.71
C GLU A 88 16.29 -3.47 -0.50
N GLY A 89 15.86 -2.87 0.62
CA GLY A 89 15.54 -3.60 1.84
C GLY A 89 14.48 -4.68 1.60
N ILE A 90 13.34 -4.28 1.06
CA ILE A 90 12.25 -5.25 0.84
C ILE A 90 12.55 -6.26 -0.26
N ARG A 91 13.24 -5.85 -1.33
CA ARG A 91 13.59 -6.74 -2.44
C ARG A 91 14.55 -7.84 -1.99
N ARG A 92 15.61 -7.50 -1.24
CA ARG A 92 16.55 -8.47 -0.70
C ARG A 92 15.87 -9.39 0.33
N THR A 93 15.03 -8.86 1.20
CA THR A 93 14.26 -9.68 2.13
C THR A 93 13.38 -10.69 1.39
N ALA A 94 12.66 -10.27 0.36
CA ALA A 94 11.79 -11.16 -0.41
C ALA A 94 12.58 -12.21 -1.18
N ALA A 95 13.59 -11.81 -1.95
CA ALA A 95 14.30 -12.69 -2.87
C ALA A 95 15.39 -13.52 -2.16
N GLU A 96 16.26 -12.88 -1.37
CA GLU A 96 17.47 -13.51 -0.84
C GLU A 96 17.22 -14.20 0.51
N GLU A 97 16.39 -13.59 1.39
CA GLU A 97 16.10 -14.17 2.70
C GLU A 97 14.95 -15.19 2.64
N LEU A 98 13.86 -14.83 1.95
CA LEU A 98 12.67 -15.68 1.87
C LEU A 98 12.63 -16.58 0.63
N GLY A 99 13.46 -16.32 -0.40
CA GLY A 99 13.42 -17.04 -1.66
C GLY A 99 12.06 -16.97 -2.35
N LEU A 100 11.41 -15.81 -2.29
CA LEU A 100 10.16 -15.57 -3.02
C LEU A 100 10.47 -15.34 -4.50
N PRO A 101 9.60 -15.77 -5.43
CA PRO A 101 9.71 -15.40 -6.82
C PRO A 101 9.59 -13.88 -6.97
N THR A 102 10.60 -13.23 -7.57
CA THR A 102 10.64 -11.81 -7.88
C THR A 102 11.15 -11.62 -9.29
N MET A 103 10.95 -10.44 -9.87
CA MET A 103 11.65 -10.07 -11.09
C MET A 103 13.15 -10.03 -10.85
N ALA A 104 13.94 -10.30 -11.91
CA ALA A 104 15.38 -10.09 -11.86
C ALA A 104 15.67 -8.61 -11.54
N TYR A 105 16.61 -8.36 -10.65
CA TYR A 105 16.93 -7.02 -10.18
C TYR A 105 18.42 -6.84 -9.90
N GLU A 106 18.87 -5.60 -9.98
CA GLU A 106 20.18 -5.14 -9.55
C GLU A 106 20.05 -3.75 -8.90
N PHE A 107 21.08 -3.34 -8.16
CA PHE A 107 21.16 -2.03 -7.55
C PHE A 107 22.42 -1.29 -7.97
N ALA A 108 22.28 -0.08 -8.50
CA ALA A 108 23.37 0.79 -8.91
C ALA A 108 23.55 1.96 -7.93
N ASN A 109 24.76 2.17 -7.42
CA ASN A 109 25.10 3.29 -6.55
C ASN A 109 25.70 4.48 -7.33
N SER A 110 26.04 4.27 -8.59
CA SER A 110 26.56 5.28 -9.49
C SER A 110 26.05 5.08 -10.92
N VAL A 111 26.07 6.14 -11.72
CA VAL A 111 25.72 6.05 -13.14
C VAL A 111 26.63 5.08 -13.89
N GLY A 112 27.89 4.95 -13.46
CA GLY A 112 28.84 4.01 -14.05
C GLY A 112 28.49 2.53 -13.80
N GLU A 113 27.82 2.21 -12.69
CA GLU A 113 27.33 0.86 -12.37
C GLU A 113 26.03 0.55 -13.10
N LEU A 114 25.21 1.58 -13.41
CA LEU A 114 23.87 1.42 -13.97
C LEU A 114 23.86 0.60 -15.28
N ALA A 115 24.83 0.84 -16.15
CA ALA A 115 24.93 0.11 -17.41
C ALA A 115 25.16 -1.39 -17.20
N GLY A 116 26.08 -1.75 -16.30
CA GLY A 116 26.32 -3.15 -15.93
C GLY A 116 25.11 -3.82 -15.28
N CYS A 117 24.39 -3.09 -14.42
CA CYS A 117 23.16 -3.57 -13.81
C CYS A 117 22.05 -3.81 -14.86
N ALA A 118 21.89 -2.87 -15.80
CA ALA A 118 20.89 -3.00 -16.87
C ALA A 118 21.22 -4.15 -17.83
N GLU A 119 22.51 -4.37 -18.14
CA GLU A 119 22.94 -5.53 -18.94
C GLU A 119 22.69 -6.86 -18.20
N ALA A 120 22.94 -6.91 -16.89
CA ALA A 120 22.71 -8.12 -16.09
C ALA A 120 21.22 -8.48 -16.00
N VAL A 121 20.36 -7.49 -15.82
CA VAL A 121 18.90 -7.65 -15.75
C VAL A 121 18.29 -7.91 -17.13
N GLY A 122 18.87 -7.30 -18.19
CA GLY A 122 18.40 -7.36 -19.57
C GLY A 122 17.40 -6.27 -19.92
N TYR A 123 17.37 -5.88 -21.22
CA TYR A 123 16.43 -4.90 -21.74
C TYR A 123 15.16 -5.57 -22.31
N PRO A 124 13.99 -4.89 -22.24
CA PRO A 124 13.78 -3.66 -21.51
C PRO A 124 13.84 -3.88 -19.99
N CYS A 125 14.25 -2.84 -19.25
CA CYS A 125 14.26 -2.83 -17.80
C CYS A 125 13.64 -1.55 -17.25
N VAL A 126 13.32 -1.53 -15.95
CA VAL A 126 12.77 -0.35 -15.27
C VAL A 126 13.78 0.16 -14.26
N VAL A 127 14.18 1.41 -14.40
CA VAL A 127 15.03 2.13 -13.44
C VAL A 127 14.12 2.86 -12.45
N LYS A 128 14.33 2.62 -11.15
CA LYS A 128 13.48 3.15 -10.07
C LYS A 128 14.35 3.77 -8.97
N PRO A 129 13.98 4.93 -8.40
CA PRO A 129 14.68 5.45 -7.22
C PRO A 129 14.50 4.50 -6.02
N SER A 130 15.46 4.53 -5.08
CA SER A 130 15.43 3.70 -3.86
C SER A 130 14.17 3.95 -3.01
N ILE A 131 13.77 5.21 -2.92
CA ILE A 131 12.57 5.64 -2.21
C ILE A 131 11.72 6.45 -3.18
N SER A 132 10.48 6.03 -3.40
CA SER A 132 9.50 6.79 -4.19
C SER A 132 8.09 6.32 -3.86
N ALA A 133 7.11 7.20 -4.10
CA ALA A 133 5.70 6.89 -4.02
C ALA A 133 5.01 7.16 -5.36
N GLY A 134 4.00 6.38 -5.71
CA GLY A 134 3.18 6.57 -6.91
C GLY A 134 3.98 6.56 -8.21
N GLY A 135 5.00 5.73 -8.33
CA GLY A 135 5.80 5.57 -9.56
C GLY A 135 6.67 6.77 -9.95
N ARG A 136 6.80 7.78 -9.07
CA ARG A 136 7.65 8.93 -9.37
C ARG A 136 9.10 8.51 -9.59
N GLY A 137 9.71 9.05 -10.65
CA GLY A 137 11.10 8.74 -10.99
C GLY A 137 11.32 7.40 -11.69
N HIS A 138 10.26 6.62 -11.93
CA HIS A 138 10.37 5.38 -12.70
C HIS A 138 10.58 5.67 -14.18
N THR A 139 11.45 4.90 -14.82
CA THR A 139 11.73 5.02 -16.26
C THR A 139 11.90 3.63 -16.86
N VAL A 140 11.13 3.33 -17.90
CA VAL A 140 11.36 2.16 -18.74
C VAL A 140 12.53 2.48 -19.67
N VAL A 141 13.52 1.60 -19.68
CA VAL A 141 14.78 1.71 -20.44
C VAL A 141 14.80 0.61 -21.48
N HIS A 142 14.84 0.98 -22.74
CA HIS A 142 14.84 0.03 -23.86
C HIS A 142 16.26 -0.29 -24.37
N GLY A 143 17.24 0.52 -23.99
CA GLY A 143 18.61 0.33 -24.39
C GLY A 143 19.58 1.27 -23.66
N PRO A 144 20.89 1.13 -23.91
CA PRO A 144 21.92 1.91 -23.21
C PRO A 144 21.78 3.43 -23.33
N ASP A 145 21.23 3.91 -24.43
CA ASP A 145 21.07 5.36 -24.68
C ASP A 145 20.06 6.04 -23.73
N ASP A 146 19.17 5.26 -23.09
CA ASP A 146 18.18 5.78 -22.16
C ASP A 146 18.71 5.92 -20.72
N LEU A 147 19.86 5.32 -20.39
CA LEU A 147 20.32 5.14 -19.01
C LEU A 147 20.63 6.45 -18.30
N ASP A 148 21.29 7.42 -18.98
CA ASP A 148 21.64 8.70 -18.38
C ASP A 148 20.37 9.48 -17.98
N ALA A 149 19.37 9.51 -18.86
CA ALA A 149 18.10 10.18 -18.59
C ALA A 149 17.32 9.48 -17.46
N ALA A 150 17.34 8.14 -17.43
CA ALA A 150 16.71 7.35 -16.38
C ALA A 150 17.39 7.60 -15.02
N TRP A 151 18.71 7.63 -14.97
CA TRP A 151 19.47 7.97 -13.76
C TRP A 151 19.11 9.36 -13.22
N GLN A 152 19.13 10.38 -14.08
CA GLN A 152 18.80 11.74 -13.67
C GLN A 152 17.40 11.84 -13.09
N ARG A 153 16.40 11.26 -13.76
CA ARG A 153 15.02 11.25 -13.27
C ARG A 153 14.87 10.54 -11.92
N ALA A 154 15.56 9.41 -11.73
CA ALA A 154 15.55 8.71 -10.44
C ALA A 154 16.18 9.57 -9.33
N ARG A 155 17.28 10.27 -9.63
CA ARG A 155 17.99 11.15 -8.70
C ARG A 155 17.28 12.46 -8.39
N GLU A 156 16.50 13.00 -9.31
CA GLU A 156 15.60 14.14 -9.04
C GLU A 156 14.52 13.77 -8.02
N THR A 157 14.06 12.51 -8.03
CA THR A 157 13.06 12.02 -7.09
C THR A 157 13.66 11.65 -5.73
N ASN A 158 14.80 10.96 -5.73
CA ASN A 158 15.55 10.61 -4.53
C ASN A 158 17.06 10.80 -4.79
N PRO A 159 17.66 11.88 -4.27
CA PRO A 159 19.07 12.20 -4.48
C PRO A 159 20.04 11.18 -3.86
N GLU A 160 19.60 10.45 -2.86
CA GLU A 160 20.44 9.51 -2.09
C GLU A 160 19.98 8.05 -2.28
N GLY A 161 20.85 7.11 -1.90
CA GLY A 161 20.56 5.68 -1.96
C GLY A 161 20.82 5.05 -3.33
N ALA A 162 20.74 3.74 -3.40
CA ALA A 162 20.91 2.99 -4.64
C ALA A 162 19.70 3.18 -5.56
N VAL A 163 19.92 3.12 -6.86
CA VAL A 163 18.87 3.07 -7.88
C VAL A 163 18.60 1.61 -8.20
N ALA A 164 17.34 1.18 -8.11
CA ALA A 164 16.94 -0.18 -8.48
C ALA A 164 16.78 -0.29 -10.00
N VAL A 165 17.27 -1.39 -10.55
CA VAL A 165 17.07 -1.80 -11.94
C VAL A 165 16.33 -3.13 -11.91
N GLU A 166 15.14 -3.19 -12.47
CA GLU A 166 14.30 -4.40 -12.48
C GLU A 166 13.95 -4.77 -13.91
N ARG A 167 13.89 -6.06 -14.20
CA ARG A 167 13.44 -6.54 -15.51
C ARG A 167 12.02 -6.08 -15.77
N TYR A 168 11.80 -5.46 -16.94
CA TYR A 168 10.44 -5.20 -17.42
C TYR A 168 9.84 -6.50 -17.95
N VAL A 169 8.64 -6.82 -17.49
CA VAL A 169 7.84 -7.96 -17.96
C VAL A 169 6.43 -7.46 -18.24
N ASP A 170 5.86 -7.94 -19.30
CA ASP A 170 4.45 -7.74 -19.64
C ASP A 170 3.65 -8.84 -18.93
N PHE A 171 2.89 -8.46 -17.90
CA PHE A 171 2.12 -9.39 -17.10
C PHE A 171 0.65 -9.35 -17.50
N ASP A 172 -0.05 -10.46 -17.28
CA ASP A 172 -1.49 -10.52 -17.46
C ASP A 172 -2.22 -9.56 -16.51
N TYR A 173 -1.77 -9.53 -15.24
CA TYR A 173 -2.41 -8.72 -14.17
C TYR A 173 -1.39 -8.18 -13.18
N GLU A 174 -1.67 -6.96 -12.69
CA GLU A 174 -1.15 -6.46 -11.43
C GLU A 174 -2.24 -6.63 -10.37
N VAL A 175 -1.93 -7.25 -9.24
CA VAL A 175 -2.89 -7.46 -8.16
C VAL A 175 -2.30 -7.07 -6.82
N THR A 176 -3.16 -6.58 -5.94
CA THR A 176 -2.85 -6.35 -4.52
C THR A 176 -3.70 -7.28 -3.67
N ILE A 177 -3.06 -8.00 -2.73
CA ILE A 177 -3.76 -8.74 -1.69
C ILE A 177 -3.64 -7.97 -0.38
N ILE A 178 -4.76 -7.48 0.12
CA ILE A 178 -4.84 -6.96 1.48
C ILE A 178 -4.85 -8.16 2.44
N THR A 179 -3.89 -8.20 3.36
CA THR A 179 -3.84 -9.19 4.42
C THR A 179 -3.94 -8.50 5.78
N ALA A 180 -4.69 -9.11 6.69
CA ALA A 180 -4.76 -8.67 8.08
C ALA A 180 -4.09 -9.71 8.98
N ARG A 181 -3.15 -9.27 9.83
CA ARG A 181 -2.54 -10.12 10.86
C ARG A 181 -3.07 -9.71 12.23
N SER A 182 -3.68 -10.63 12.92
CA SER A 182 -4.23 -10.40 14.26
C SER A 182 -4.15 -11.66 15.11
N VAL A 183 -4.50 -11.53 16.36
CA VAL A 183 -4.63 -12.70 17.26
C VAL A 183 -5.89 -13.46 16.90
N ASP A 184 -5.76 -14.74 16.61
CA ASP A 184 -6.88 -15.63 16.42
C ASP A 184 -7.58 -15.86 17.78
N PRO A 185 -8.87 -15.52 17.89
CA PRO A 185 -9.59 -15.65 19.16
C PRO A 185 -9.75 -17.10 19.63
N GLU A 186 -9.65 -18.09 18.76
CA GLU A 186 -9.78 -19.51 19.11
C GLU A 186 -8.47 -20.09 19.63
N THR A 187 -7.34 -19.74 18.99
CA THR A 187 -6.04 -20.30 19.32
C THR A 187 -5.19 -19.39 20.23
N GLY A 188 -5.46 -18.09 20.23
CA GLY A 188 -4.63 -17.08 20.89
C GLY A 188 -3.31 -16.80 20.16
N GLU A 189 -3.08 -17.40 18.99
CA GLU A 189 -1.89 -17.23 18.21
C GLU A 189 -2.07 -16.17 17.10
N LEU A 190 -0.96 -15.65 16.59
CA LEU A 190 -0.99 -14.69 15.49
C LEU A 190 -1.30 -15.41 14.18
N ALA A 191 -2.41 -15.07 13.55
CA ALA A 191 -2.87 -15.61 12.28
C ALA A 191 -2.98 -14.54 11.19
N THR A 192 -3.14 -14.98 9.95
CA THR A 192 -3.24 -14.09 8.76
C THR A 192 -4.52 -14.40 7.99
N TRP A 193 -5.30 -13.36 7.72
CA TRP A 193 -6.50 -13.40 6.89
C TRP A 193 -6.24 -12.68 5.59
N PHE A 194 -6.81 -13.18 4.49
CA PHE A 194 -6.63 -12.65 3.15
C PHE A 194 -7.96 -12.13 2.62
N CYS A 195 -7.97 -10.88 2.19
CA CYS A 195 -9.10 -10.35 1.41
C CYS A 195 -9.08 -10.95 -0.01
N GLU A 196 -10.21 -10.84 -0.71
CA GLU A 196 -10.25 -11.13 -2.14
C GLU A 196 -9.27 -10.20 -2.88
N PRO A 197 -8.57 -10.71 -3.92
CA PRO A 197 -7.55 -9.93 -4.62
C PRO A 197 -8.14 -8.69 -5.29
N ILE A 198 -7.37 -7.63 -5.26
CA ILE A 198 -7.66 -6.36 -5.92
C ILE A 198 -6.82 -6.30 -7.18
N GLY A 199 -7.46 -6.21 -8.35
CA GLY A 199 -6.76 -5.89 -9.59
C GLY A 199 -6.41 -4.41 -9.62
N THR A 200 -5.23 -4.06 -10.11
CA THR A 200 -4.77 -2.69 -10.23
C THR A 200 -4.28 -2.39 -11.64
N ARG A 201 -4.43 -1.13 -12.04
CA ARG A 201 -3.89 -0.64 -13.31
C ARG A 201 -3.14 0.66 -13.06
N HIS A 202 -1.91 0.68 -13.58
CA HIS A 202 -1.04 1.84 -13.49
C HIS A 202 -0.79 2.45 -14.87
N GLU A 203 -0.74 3.78 -14.93
CA GLU A 203 -0.32 4.53 -16.12
C GLU A 203 0.86 5.44 -15.75
N ALA A 204 1.95 5.30 -16.45
CA ALA A 204 3.22 5.99 -16.15
C ALA A 204 3.63 5.85 -14.66
N GLY A 205 3.40 4.66 -14.07
CA GLY A 205 3.69 4.33 -12.67
C GLY A 205 2.67 4.87 -11.65
N ARG A 206 1.59 5.54 -12.08
CA ARG A 206 0.54 6.05 -11.19
C ARG A 206 -0.65 5.12 -11.20
N LEU A 207 -1.16 4.78 -10.02
CA LEU A 207 -2.41 4.05 -9.89
C LEU A 207 -3.56 4.88 -10.48
N VAL A 208 -4.27 4.31 -11.45
CA VAL A 208 -5.41 4.96 -12.11
C VAL A 208 -6.71 4.21 -11.89
N GLU A 209 -6.63 2.90 -11.62
CA GLU A 209 -7.81 2.07 -11.40
C GLU A 209 -7.49 0.90 -10.45
N ALA A 210 -8.45 0.55 -9.59
CA ALA A 210 -8.45 -0.68 -8.80
C ALA A 210 -9.84 -1.31 -8.83
N TRP A 211 -9.94 -2.64 -8.80
CA TRP A 211 -11.23 -3.36 -8.81
C TRP A 211 -11.15 -4.63 -7.97
N GLN A 212 -12.27 -5.04 -7.38
CA GLN A 212 -12.36 -6.20 -6.52
C GLN A 212 -13.70 -6.94 -6.72
N PRO A 213 -13.67 -8.29 -6.88
CA PRO A 213 -12.48 -9.14 -6.88
C PRO A 213 -11.78 -9.15 -8.25
N ALA A 214 -10.45 -9.35 -8.24
CA ALA A 214 -9.71 -9.67 -9.45
C ALA A 214 -9.82 -11.18 -9.75
N PRO A 215 -10.07 -11.59 -11.01
CA PRO A 215 -10.15 -12.99 -11.35
C PRO A 215 -8.73 -13.60 -11.41
N LEU A 216 -8.42 -14.51 -10.51
CA LEU A 216 -7.21 -15.33 -10.55
C LEU A 216 -7.59 -16.79 -10.73
N SER A 217 -6.71 -17.59 -11.34
CA SER A 217 -6.83 -19.04 -11.29
C SER A 217 -6.67 -19.53 -9.85
N GLU A 218 -7.15 -20.73 -9.54
CA GLU A 218 -6.98 -21.35 -8.22
C GLU A 218 -5.50 -21.47 -7.86
N ALA A 219 -4.65 -21.86 -8.82
CA ALA A 219 -3.22 -21.99 -8.63
C ALA A 219 -2.54 -20.63 -8.37
N ALA A 220 -2.88 -19.59 -9.15
CA ALA A 220 -2.38 -18.24 -8.92
C ALA A 220 -2.80 -17.68 -7.56
N MET A 221 -4.05 -17.95 -7.13
CA MET A 221 -4.56 -17.54 -5.81
C MET A 221 -3.77 -18.22 -4.68
N ASP A 222 -3.51 -19.51 -4.76
CA ASP A 222 -2.75 -20.25 -3.75
C ASP A 222 -1.29 -19.76 -3.69
N ASN A 223 -0.66 -19.51 -4.84
CA ASN A 223 0.67 -18.94 -4.93
C ASN A 223 0.71 -17.52 -4.32
N ALA A 224 -0.25 -16.68 -4.65
CA ALA A 224 -0.36 -15.31 -4.13
C ALA A 224 -0.53 -15.30 -2.59
N ARG A 225 -1.41 -16.14 -2.05
CA ARG A 225 -1.59 -16.28 -0.59
C ARG A 225 -0.33 -16.82 0.09
N SER A 226 0.37 -17.78 -0.53
CA SER A 226 1.63 -18.31 -0.01
C SER A 226 2.71 -17.22 0.08
N ILE A 227 2.87 -16.41 -0.97
CA ILE A 227 3.80 -15.27 -0.97
C ILE A 227 3.41 -14.27 0.13
N ALA A 228 2.14 -13.89 0.18
CA ALA A 228 1.63 -12.94 1.16
C ALA A 228 1.82 -13.44 2.61
N ALA A 229 1.57 -14.71 2.89
CA ALA A 229 1.79 -15.30 4.22
C ALA A 229 3.27 -15.28 4.62
N ARG A 230 4.18 -15.58 3.69
CA ARG A 230 5.62 -15.62 3.96
C ARG A 230 6.20 -14.24 4.20
N ILE A 231 5.86 -13.26 3.37
CA ILE A 231 6.36 -11.88 3.55
C ILE A 231 5.81 -11.25 4.83
N THR A 232 4.50 -11.38 5.09
CA THR A 232 3.89 -10.86 6.31
C THR A 232 4.37 -11.59 7.57
N GLY A 233 4.66 -12.89 7.46
CA GLY A 233 5.29 -13.66 8.54
C GLY A 233 6.66 -13.13 8.93
N ARG A 234 7.45 -12.66 7.94
CA ARG A 234 8.80 -12.12 8.16
C ARG A 234 8.79 -10.70 8.75
N ILE A 235 7.98 -9.81 8.19
CA ILE A 235 7.94 -8.41 8.63
C ILE A 235 6.93 -8.15 9.75
N GLY A 236 6.16 -9.14 10.10
CA GLY A 236 4.88 -9.16 10.65
C GLY A 236 4.66 -8.91 12.12
N ALA A 237 4.20 -7.72 12.49
CA ALA A 237 3.37 -7.46 13.66
C ALA A 237 1.87 -7.57 13.30
N GLN A 238 0.99 -7.27 14.26
CA GLN A 238 -0.44 -7.06 14.01
C GLN A 238 -0.65 -5.86 13.07
N GLY A 239 -1.67 -5.91 12.25
CA GLY A 239 -2.00 -4.84 11.31
C GLY A 239 -2.38 -5.34 9.91
N VAL A 240 -2.63 -4.41 9.00
CA VAL A 240 -2.90 -4.67 7.58
C VAL A 240 -1.61 -4.51 6.77
N TYR A 241 -1.48 -5.37 5.77
CA TYR A 241 -0.41 -5.37 4.79
C TYR A 241 -1.01 -5.43 3.39
N SER A 242 -0.61 -4.53 2.52
CA SER A 242 -0.96 -4.53 1.09
C SER A 242 0.19 -5.14 0.32
N ILE A 243 0.01 -6.33 -0.22
CA ILE A 243 1.04 -7.08 -0.95
C ILE A 243 0.77 -6.95 -2.44
N GLU A 244 1.70 -6.28 -3.14
CA GLU A 244 1.65 -6.07 -4.58
C GLU A 244 2.33 -7.23 -5.32
N LEU A 245 1.64 -7.78 -6.31
CA LEU A 245 2.04 -8.97 -7.04
C LEU A 245 1.84 -8.77 -8.54
N PHE A 246 2.70 -9.40 -9.34
CA PHE A 246 2.48 -9.58 -10.76
C PHE A 246 2.07 -11.02 -11.03
N VAL A 247 1.12 -11.21 -11.94
CA VAL A 247 0.54 -12.52 -12.27
C VAL A 247 0.66 -12.74 -13.78
N ASP A 248 1.25 -13.88 -14.16
CA ASP A 248 1.38 -14.36 -15.53
C ASP A 248 0.89 -15.83 -15.57
N GLY A 249 -0.33 -16.03 -16.04
CA GLY A 249 -1.01 -17.32 -15.96
C GLY A 249 -1.16 -17.77 -14.50
N ASP A 250 -0.51 -18.87 -14.15
CA ASP A 250 -0.49 -19.45 -12.79
C ASP A 250 0.72 -18.97 -11.96
N GLU A 251 1.69 -18.32 -12.59
CA GLU A 251 2.89 -17.82 -11.92
C GLU A 251 2.63 -16.48 -11.25
N VAL A 252 3.13 -16.33 -10.04
CA VAL A 252 2.96 -15.12 -9.24
C VAL A 252 4.31 -14.65 -8.72
N TYR A 253 4.58 -13.36 -8.91
CA TYR A 253 5.83 -12.72 -8.53
C TYR A 253 5.59 -11.61 -7.52
N PHE A 254 6.39 -11.58 -6.46
CA PHE A 254 6.35 -10.51 -5.49
C PHE A 254 6.90 -9.21 -6.09
N SER A 255 6.15 -8.13 -5.97
CA SER A 255 6.52 -6.78 -6.39
C SER A 255 6.91 -5.89 -5.21
N ASP A 256 5.97 -5.63 -4.29
CA ASP A 256 6.22 -4.74 -3.14
C ASP A 256 5.28 -5.08 -1.97
N VAL A 257 5.50 -4.47 -0.80
CA VAL A 257 4.59 -4.54 0.34
C VAL A 257 4.51 -3.23 1.08
N ASN A 258 3.29 -2.80 1.36
CA ASN A 258 3.00 -1.71 2.27
C ASN A 258 2.45 -2.28 3.58
N PRO A 259 3.16 -2.18 4.72
CA PRO A 259 2.72 -2.72 6.01
C PRO A 259 1.69 -1.80 6.70
N ARG A 260 0.71 -1.32 5.92
CA ARG A 260 -0.33 -0.35 6.32
C ARG A 260 -1.44 -0.28 5.27
N PRO A 261 -2.60 0.38 5.57
CA PRO A 261 -3.56 0.77 4.55
C PRO A 261 -2.91 1.53 3.40
N SER A 262 -3.27 1.19 2.16
CA SER A 262 -2.65 1.70 0.94
C SER A 262 -3.67 2.31 -0.02
N PRO A 263 -3.22 3.10 -1.02
CA PRO A 263 -4.10 3.59 -2.07
C PRO A 263 -4.86 2.48 -2.79
N ASP A 264 -4.21 1.33 -3.07
CA ASP A 264 -4.84 0.20 -3.77
C ASP A 264 -6.05 -0.35 -3.01
N GLY A 265 -5.96 -0.33 -1.68
CA GLY A 265 -7.03 -0.78 -0.78
C GLY A 265 -8.23 0.18 -0.66
N MET A 266 -8.22 1.36 -1.30
CA MET A 266 -9.35 2.29 -1.22
C MET A 266 -10.64 1.72 -1.82
N VAL A 267 -10.56 0.74 -2.70
CA VAL A 267 -11.74 0.04 -3.24
C VAL A 267 -12.49 -0.72 -2.15
N THR A 268 -11.82 -1.20 -1.10
CA THR A 268 -12.42 -1.95 0.02
C THR A 268 -13.49 -1.16 0.78
N LEU A 269 -13.42 0.18 0.75
CA LEU A 269 -14.43 1.05 1.36
C LEU A 269 -15.81 0.96 0.67
N ALA A 270 -15.88 0.36 -0.51
CA ALA A 270 -17.13 0.10 -1.21
C ALA A 270 -17.46 -1.39 -1.30
N THR A 271 -16.47 -2.26 -1.29
CA THR A 271 -16.63 -3.68 -1.63
C THR A 271 -16.71 -4.61 -0.42
N GLN A 272 -16.07 -4.25 0.69
CA GLN A 272 -15.97 -5.14 1.85
C GLN A 272 -16.89 -4.72 3.00
N ARG A 273 -17.27 -5.69 3.85
CA ARG A 273 -18.01 -5.44 5.08
C ARG A 273 -17.23 -4.55 6.03
N ILE A 274 -15.92 -4.78 6.11
CA ILE A 274 -14.95 -4.06 6.93
C ILE A 274 -13.82 -3.64 6.02
N ASP A 275 -13.64 -2.35 5.86
CA ASP A 275 -12.62 -1.82 4.95
C ASP A 275 -11.20 -1.94 5.52
N GLN A 276 -10.22 -1.57 4.74
CA GLN A 276 -8.80 -1.69 5.12
C GLN A 276 -8.44 -0.92 6.40
N PHE A 277 -9.09 0.22 6.69
CA PHE A 277 -8.81 1.02 7.88
C PHE A 277 -9.37 0.36 9.12
N ASP A 278 -10.62 -0.11 9.05
CA ASP A 278 -11.27 -0.87 10.13
C ASP A 278 -10.59 -2.21 10.37
N LEU A 279 -10.17 -2.91 9.29
CA LEU A 279 -9.36 -4.12 9.39
C LEU A 279 -8.04 -3.85 10.12
N HIS A 280 -7.39 -2.73 9.79
CA HIS A 280 -6.13 -2.33 10.43
C HIS A 280 -6.34 -2.04 11.92
N ALA A 281 -7.34 -1.26 12.26
CA ALA A 281 -7.66 -0.93 13.65
C ALA A 281 -8.01 -2.20 14.47
N ARG A 282 -8.82 -3.11 13.92
CA ARG A 282 -9.13 -4.40 14.56
C ARG A 282 -7.90 -5.26 14.73
N ALA A 283 -7.08 -5.39 13.68
CA ALA A 283 -5.87 -6.20 13.72
C ALA A 283 -4.90 -5.71 14.80
N VAL A 284 -4.64 -4.39 14.85
CA VAL A 284 -3.77 -3.76 15.85
C VAL A 284 -4.32 -3.92 17.27
N ALA A 285 -5.63 -3.85 17.41
CA ALA A 285 -6.32 -4.04 18.69
C ALA A 285 -6.43 -5.51 19.14
N GLY A 286 -5.99 -6.47 18.32
CA GLY A 286 -6.14 -7.91 18.61
C GLY A 286 -7.59 -8.39 18.59
N LEU A 287 -8.44 -7.73 17.79
CA LEU A 287 -9.85 -8.07 17.65
C LEU A 287 -10.09 -9.05 16.49
N PRO A 288 -11.22 -9.76 16.47
CA PRO A 288 -11.58 -10.67 15.39
C PRO A 288 -11.63 -9.98 14.02
N ILE A 289 -11.12 -10.68 13.01
CA ILE A 289 -11.02 -10.21 11.62
C ILE A 289 -12.16 -10.80 10.78
N ASP A 290 -12.75 -9.95 9.94
CA ASP A 290 -13.77 -10.33 8.95
C ASP A 290 -13.37 -9.73 7.59
N VAL A 291 -12.98 -10.58 6.65
CA VAL A 291 -12.53 -10.22 5.30
C VAL A 291 -13.63 -10.44 4.23
N THR A 292 -14.89 -10.43 4.64
CA THR A 292 -16.03 -10.72 3.76
C THR A 292 -16.17 -9.67 2.67
N LEU A 293 -16.06 -10.09 1.41
CA LEU A 293 -16.47 -9.30 0.24
C LEU A 293 -18.02 -9.24 0.20
N MET A 294 -18.58 -8.05 0.10
CA MET A 294 -20.02 -7.81 0.07
C MET A 294 -20.57 -7.68 -1.35
N THR A 295 -19.83 -6.99 -2.20
CA THR A 295 -20.23 -6.70 -3.58
C THR A 295 -19.01 -6.44 -4.44
N PRO A 296 -19.06 -6.76 -5.75
CA PRO A 296 -18.03 -6.31 -6.68
C PRO A 296 -18.00 -4.79 -6.76
N GLY A 297 -16.80 -4.23 -6.96
CA GLY A 297 -16.64 -2.78 -7.10
C GLY A 297 -15.35 -2.39 -7.77
N ALA A 298 -15.26 -1.11 -8.11
CA ALA A 298 -14.08 -0.51 -8.71
C ALA A 298 -13.84 0.90 -8.17
N ALA A 299 -12.58 1.34 -8.24
CA ALA A 299 -12.14 2.67 -7.89
C ALA A 299 -11.32 3.27 -9.02
N CYS A 300 -11.61 4.52 -9.41
CA CYS A 300 -10.80 5.32 -10.31
C CYS A 300 -10.12 6.45 -9.55
N TYR A 301 -8.85 6.71 -9.90
CA TYR A 301 -7.99 7.70 -9.23
C TYR A 301 -7.78 8.89 -10.15
N VAL A 302 -8.47 9.99 -9.85
CA VAL A 302 -8.41 11.25 -10.61
C VAL A 302 -7.39 12.17 -9.97
N ALA A 303 -6.45 12.71 -10.74
CA ALA A 303 -5.48 13.65 -10.24
C ALA A 303 -6.15 14.97 -9.78
N GLY A 304 -5.71 15.50 -8.64
CA GLY A 304 -6.23 16.75 -8.07
C GLY A 304 -7.31 16.53 -7.02
N LYS A 305 -7.58 17.60 -6.27
CA LYS A 305 -8.55 17.64 -5.17
C LYS A 305 -9.58 18.77 -5.29
N ALA A 306 -9.33 19.70 -6.20
CA ALA A 306 -10.17 20.89 -6.36
C ALA A 306 -11.14 20.67 -7.54
N HIS A 307 -12.32 20.11 -7.26
CA HIS A 307 -13.37 19.93 -8.24
C HIS A 307 -14.50 20.93 -7.99
N SER A 308 -15.13 21.41 -9.06
CA SER A 308 -16.31 22.27 -8.92
C SER A 308 -17.49 21.50 -8.33
N GLY A 309 -18.37 22.20 -7.62
CA GLY A 309 -19.61 21.59 -7.11
C GLY A 309 -20.47 20.97 -8.22
N GLU A 310 -20.45 21.54 -9.43
CA GLU A 310 -21.13 20.99 -10.59
C GLU A 310 -20.51 19.67 -11.05
N ALA A 311 -19.18 19.58 -11.12
CA ALA A 311 -18.47 18.35 -11.46
C ALA A 311 -18.77 17.23 -10.46
N LEU A 312 -18.69 17.53 -9.16
CA LEU A 312 -19.05 16.60 -8.10
C LEU A 312 -20.51 16.14 -8.20
N ALA A 313 -21.44 17.08 -8.41
CA ALA A 313 -22.85 16.74 -8.56
C ALA A 313 -23.09 15.83 -9.78
N ARG A 314 -22.42 16.08 -10.90
CA ARG A 314 -22.51 15.22 -12.09
C ARG A 314 -21.93 13.83 -11.85
N ALA A 315 -20.76 13.75 -11.23
CA ALA A 315 -20.15 12.46 -10.90
C ALA A 315 -21.07 11.61 -10.00
N LEU A 316 -21.70 12.23 -9.00
CA LEU A 316 -22.64 11.57 -8.09
C LEU A 316 -24.02 11.26 -8.69
N THR A 317 -24.31 11.64 -9.96
CA THR A 317 -25.48 11.11 -10.68
C THR A 317 -25.29 9.69 -11.18
N VAL A 318 -24.07 9.17 -11.19
CA VAL A 318 -23.81 7.76 -11.47
C VAL A 318 -24.22 6.96 -10.23
N GLU A 319 -25.12 6.01 -10.42
CA GLU A 319 -25.68 5.19 -9.34
C GLU A 319 -24.56 4.40 -8.62
N GLU A 320 -24.77 4.08 -7.36
CA GLU A 320 -23.85 3.31 -6.51
C GLU A 320 -22.42 3.87 -6.45
N THR A 321 -22.30 5.19 -6.61
CA THR A 321 -21.00 5.88 -6.66
C THR A 321 -20.77 6.72 -5.41
N THR A 322 -19.54 6.65 -4.88
CA THR A 322 -19.04 7.48 -3.79
C THR A 322 -17.73 8.15 -4.18
N ILE A 323 -17.44 9.29 -3.56
CA ILE A 323 -16.23 10.07 -3.83
C ILE A 323 -15.46 10.28 -2.52
N HIS A 324 -14.15 10.10 -2.57
CA HIS A 324 -13.24 10.36 -1.45
C HIS A 324 -12.07 11.22 -1.94
N VAL A 325 -11.93 12.41 -1.39
CA VAL A 325 -10.87 13.35 -1.77
C VAL A 325 -9.68 13.13 -0.87
N LEU A 326 -8.55 12.73 -1.46
CA LEU A 326 -7.24 12.65 -0.81
C LEU A 326 -6.45 13.95 -1.04
N GLU A 327 -5.18 14.01 -0.61
CA GLU A 327 -4.40 15.24 -0.72
C GLU A 327 -4.17 15.72 -2.16
N GLU A 328 -3.79 14.79 -3.06
CA GLU A 328 -3.47 15.11 -4.45
C GLU A 328 -4.30 14.29 -5.45
N THR A 329 -5.24 13.48 -4.97
CA THR A 329 -6.01 12.54 -5.77
C THR A 329 -7.42 12.45 -5.25
N THR A 330 -8.38 12.36 -6.15
CA THR A 330 -9.77 12.05 -5.82
C THR A 330 -10.06 10.60 -6.24
N VAL A 331 -10.57 9.82 -5.30
CA VAL A 331 -10.94 8.42 -5.54
C VAL A 331 -12.45 8.33 -5.73
N VAL A 332 -12.86 7.89 -6.91
CA VAL A 332 -14.25 7.62 -7.27
C VAL A 332 -14.47 6.12 -7.19
N ARG A 333 -15.42 5.68 -6.39
CA ARG A 333 -15.70 4.25 -6.19
C ARG A 333 -17.13 3.95 -6.57
N SER A 334 -17.32 2.88 -7.32
CA SER A 334 -18.64 2.38 -7.69
C SER A 334 -18.76 0.89 -7.44
N THR A 335 -19.96 0.45 -7.08
CA THR A 335 -20.32 -0.97 -6.96
C THR A 335 -21.32 -1.33 -8.07
N ALA A 336 -21.44 -2.62 -8.38
CA ALA A 336 -22.41 -3.14 -9.35
C ALA A 336 -22.61 -4.65 -9.14
N GLU A 337 -23.49 -5.27 -9.94
CA GLU A 337 -23.71 -6.72 -9.91
C GLU A 337 -22.44 -7.52 -10.29
N ASP A 338 -21.59 -6.95 -11.16
CA ASP A 338 -20.30 -7.53 -11.52
C ASP A 338 -19.19 -6.46 -11.61
N VAL A 339 -17.94 -6.92 -11.56
CA VAL A 339 -16.74 -6.05 -11.60
C VAL A 339 -16.67 -5.21 -12.87
N GLN A 340 -17.04 -5.76 -14.02
CA GLN A 340 -16.92 -5.03 -15.28
C GLN A 340 -17.89 -3.83 -15.33
N GLN A 341 -19.11 -4.01 -14.84
CA GLN A 341 -20.07 -2.92 -14.71
C GLN A 341 -19.59 -1.87 -13.70
N ALA A 342 -19.06 -2.30 -12.55
CA ALA A 342 -18.51 -1.39 -11.53
C ALA A 342 -17.37 -0.53 -12.10
N ARG A 343 -16.47 -1.12 -12.90
CA ARG A 343 -15.38 -0.40 -13.57
C ARG A 343 -15.91 0.66 -14.54
N VAL A 344 -16.88 0.30 -15.38
CA VAL A 344 -17.52 1.25 -16.32
C VAL A 344 -18.20 2.41 -15.57
N GLN A 345 -18.87 2.13 -14.46
CA GLN A 345 -19.52 3.16 -13.64
C GLN A 345 -18.51 4.09 -12.97
N ALA A 346 -17.44 3.53 -12.36
CA ALA A 346 -16.38 4.33 -11.74
C ALA A 346 -15.66 5.22 -12.76
N GLU A 347 -15.34 4.69 -13.96
CA GLU A 347 -14.73 5.46 -15.04
C GLU A 347 -15.65 6.59 -15.54
N ARG A 348 -16.93 6.28 -15.73
CA ARG A 348 -17.93 7.29 -16.12
C ARG A 348 -18.05 8.43 -15.11
N ALA A 349 -18.07 8.11 -13.83
CA ALA A 349 -18.13 9.11 -12.76
C ALA A 349 -16.83 9.91 -12.68
N ALA A 350 -15.68 9.25 -12.79
CA ALA A 350 -14.35 9.89 -12.78
C ALA A 350 -14.18 10.87 -13.94
N HIS A 351 -14.75 10.57 -15.11
CA HIS A 351 -14.70 11.46 -16.28
C HIS A 351 -15.29 12.87 -16.02
N PHE A 352 -16.24 13.00 -15.10
CA PHE A 352 -16.78 14.32 -14.74
C PHE A 352 -15.84 15.15 -13.86
N LEU A 353 -14.80 14.53 -13.30
CA LEU A 353 -13.81 15.15 -12.40
C LEU A 353 -12.46 15.41 -13.07
N SER A 354 -12.28 14.91 -14.30
CA SER A 354 -11.04 15.01 -15.09
C SER A 354 -10.91 16.35 -15.80
#